data_4095d9f12d591aed4a508b7ef8c55d66
#
_entry.id   4095d9f12d591aed4a508b7ef8c55d66
#
_cell.length_a   1.000
_cell.length_b   1.000
_cell.length_c   1.000
_cell.angle_alpha   90.00
_cell.angle_beta   90.00
_cell.angle_gamma   90.00
#
_symmetry.space_group_name_H-M   'P 1'
#
loop_
_entity.id
_entity.type
_entity.pdbx_description
1 polymer ?
#
loop_
_entity_poly.entity_id
_entity_poly.type
_entity_poly.pdbx_seq_one_letter_code
_entity_poly.pdbx_strand_id
1 'polypeptide(L)'
;MTSNHNINVKDVVPDENKPFTKQFYPDTRNFILSDYLSLETKKLFAAAQVAQLEANEIIDEYLSSFSFPTEESKKLSKVALLNYTGAAIIMPYKPFYEECIKQRYDVELLQNTFATSFEQVAHRITCLQNPKMKGIPFHMLRADVAGNISKRFSL
;
A
#
# COMPACT_ATOMS: atom_id res chain seq x y z
N MET A 1 -6.30 13.78 -6.33
CA MET A 1 -5.54 13.39 -7.54
C MET A 1 -5.84 14.30 -8.73
N THR A 2 -7.03 14.85 -8.83
CA THR A 2 -7.43 15.71 -9.95
C THR A 2 -6.72 17.08 -10.01
N SER A 3 -6.32 17.67 -8.87
CA SER A 3 -5.76 19.04 -8.86
C SER A 3 -4.30 19.14 -9.30
N ASN A 4 -3.44 18.16 -8.98
CA ASN A 4 -2.01 18.25 -9.29
C ASN A 4 -1.59 17.42 -10.52
N HIS A 5 -2.27 16.30 -10.78
CA HIS A 5 -1.90 15.38 -11.86
C HIS A 5 -2.92 15.32 -13.00
N ASN A 6 -4.05 16.01 -12.87
CA ASN A 6 -5.15 15.96 -13.83
C ASN A 6 -5.60 14.52 -14.17
N ILE A 7 -5.66 13.65 -13.14
CA ILE A 7 -6.06 12.24 -13.29
C ILE A 7 -7.54 12.09 -12.99
N ASN A 8 -8.26 11.49 -13.92
CA ASN A 8 -9.65 11.13 -13.78
C ASN A 8 -9.75 9.71 -13.21
N VAL A 9 -10.27 9.59 -11.98
CA VAL A 9 -10.46 8.30 -11.30
C VAL A 9 -11.88 7.82 -11.56
N LYS A 10 -12.03 6.57 -12.02
CA LYS A 10 -13.31 5.95 -12.33
C LYS A 10 -13.41 4.57 -11.68
N ASP A 11 -14.56 4.28 -11.10
CA ASP A 11 -14.92 2.94 -10.68
C ASP A 11 -15.68 2.26 -11.81
N VAL A 12 -15.28 1.02 -12.14
CA VAL A 12 -15.86 0.23 -13.24
C VAL A 12 -16.07 -1.20 -12.77
N VAL A 13 -17.24 -1.74 -13.05
CA VAL A 13 -17.51 -3.17 -12.85
C VAL A 13 -16.73 -3.97 -13.90
N PRO A 14 -15.81 -4.86 -13.48
CA PRO A 14 -15.07 -5.68 -14.43
C PRO A 14 -15.96 -6.65 -15.21
N ASP A 15 -15.61 -6.89 -16.47
CA ASP A 15 -16.19 -7.98 -17.25
C ASP A 15 -15.77 -9.34 -16.65
N GLU A 16 -16.69 -10.29 -16.54
CA GLU A 16 -16.43 -11.63 -15.98
C GLU A 16 -15.28 -12.34 -16.70
N ASN A 17 -15.13 -12.12 -18.01
CA ASN A 17 -14.09 -12.72 -18.83
C ASN A 17 -12.75 -11.96 -18.80
N LYS A 18 -12.72 -10.74 -18.23
CA LYS A 18 -11.53 -9.89 -18.13
C LYS A 18 -11.44 -9.23 -16.76
N PRO A 19 -11.22 -10.02 -15.70
CA PRO A 19 -11.13 -9.44 -14.36
C PRO A 19 -9.89 -8.52 -14.24
N PHE A 20 -10.07 -7.38 -13.59
CA PHE A 20 -8.98 -6.49 -13.24
C PHE A 20 -9.20 -5.91 -11.84
N THR A 21 -8.14 -5.44 -11.21
CA THR A 21 -8.21 -4.71 -9.93
C THR A 21 -8.01 -3.21 -10.14
N LYS A 22 -6.99 -2.84 -10.92
CA LYS A 22 -6.69 -1.45 -11.27
C LYS A 22 -6.02 -1.38 -12.63
N GLN A 23 -6.25 -0.28 -13.36
CA GLN A 23 -5.59 0.03 -14.63
C GLN A 23 -5.32 1.53 -14.73
N PHE A 24 -4.14 1.92 -15.20
CA PHE A 24 -3.81 3.30 -15.47
C PHE A 24 -3.50 3.48 -16.95
N TYR A 25 -4.13 4.47 -17.56
CA TYR A 25 -3.97 4.86 -18.96
C TYR A 25 -3.28 6.23 -19.03
N PRO A 26 -1.96 6.27 -19.28
CA PRO A 26 -1.19 7.52 -19.26
C PRO A 26 -1.69 8.56 -20.29
N ASP A 27 -2.03 8.10 -21.50
CA ASP A 27 -2.44 8.97 -22.61
C ASP A 27 -3.73 9.73 -22.32
N THR A 28 -4.70 9.07 -21.69
CA THR A 28 -6.01 9.64 -21.33
C THR A 28 -6.07 10.12 -19.90
N ARG A 29 -5.01 9.89 -19.12
CA ARG A 29 -4.95 10.15 -17.69
C ARG A 29 -6.11 9.57 -16.88
N ASN A 30 -6.64 8.43 -17.33
CA ASN A 30 -7.68 7.70 -16.62
C ASN A 30 -7.04 6.65 -15.70
N PHE A 31 -7.44 6.66 -14.43
CA PHE A 31 -7.14 5.61 -13.46
C PHE A 31 -8.42 4.87 -13.12
N ILE A 32 -8.51 3.63 -13.58
CA ILE A 32 -9.69 2.79 -13.43
C ILE A 32 -9.49 1.81 -12.29
N LEU A 33 -10.45 1.76 -11.39
CA LEU A 33 -10.49 0.84 -10.26
C LEU A 33 -11.69 -0.09 -10.40
N SER A 34 -11.52 -1.35 -10.03
CA SER A 34 -12.63 -2.30 -9.97
C SER A 34 -13.62 -1.89 -8.89
N ASP A 35 -14.91 -1.90 -9.22
CA ASP A 35 -15.97 -1.58 -8.27
C ASP A 35 -16.15 -2.63 -7.16
N TYR A 36 -15.63 -3.85 -7.38
CA TYR A 36 -15.62 -4.91 -6.37
C TYR A 36 -14.59 -4.69 -5.24
N LEU A 37 -13.73 -3.67 -5.34
CA LEU A 37 -12.74 -3.37 -4.30
C LEU A 37 -13.37 -2.59 -3.15
N SER A 38 -12.93 -2.88 -1.92
CA SER A 38 -13.29 -2.05 -0.76
C SER A 38 -12.72 -0.63 -0.90
N LEU A 39 -13.33 0.32 -0.23
CA LEU A 39 -12.90 1.72 -0.25
C LEU A 39 -11.45 1.89 0.21
N GLU A 40 -11.04 1.14 1.24
CA GLU A 40 -9.68 1.15 1.79
C GLU A 40 -8.66 0.64 0.76
N THR A 41 -9.04 -0.37 -0.03
CA THR A 41 -8.19 -0.89 -1.12
C THR A 41 -8.09 0.11 -2.26
N LYS A 42 -9.20 0.73 -2.66
CA LYS A 42 -9.23 1.81 -3.67
C LYS A 42 -8.34 2.98 -3.23
N LYS A 43 -8.44 3.39 -1.96
CA LYS A 43 -7.60 4.45 -1.37
C LYS A 43 -6.11 4.10 -1.44
N LEU A 44 -5.73 2.87 -1.06
CA LEU A 44 -4.34 2.41 -1.15
C LEU A 44 -3.83 2.42 -2.59
N PHE A 45 -4.63 1.93 -3.54
CA PHE A 45 -4.23 1.93 -4.95
C PHE A 45 -4.09 3.33 -5.52
N ALA A 46 -4.98 4.26 -5.13
CA ALA A 46 -4.86 5.66 -5.52
C ALA A 46 -3.57 6.30 -4.96
N ALA A 47 -3.24 6.04 -3.69
CA ALA A 47 -2.00 6.52 -3.07
C ALA A 47 -0.75 5.89 -3.72
N ALA A 48 -0.78 4.59 -4.04
CA ALA A 48 0.30 3.92 -4.76
C ALA A 48 0.47 4.47 -6.19
N GLN A 49 -0.62 4.88 -6.85
CA GLN A 49 -0.56 5.55 -8.16
C GLN A 49 0.08 6.93 -8.05
N VAL A 50 -0.21 7.70 -6.99
CA VAL A 50 0.50 8.96 -6.71
C VAL A 50 1.99 8.70 -6.48
N ALA A 51 2.33 7.69 -5.69
CA ALA A 51 3.73 7.29 -5.46
C ALA A 51 4.44 6.94 -6.79
N GLN A 52 3.76 6.25 -7.69
CA GLN A 52 4.30 5.92 -9.01
C GLN A 52 4.56 7.17 -9.87
N LEU A 53 3.72 8.20 -9.77
CA LEU A 53 3.88 9.41 -10.54
C LEU A 53 4.98 10.34 -9.99
N GLU A 54 5.12 10.39 -8.65
CA GLU A 54 6.00 11.33 -7.97
C GLU A 54 7.37 10.74 -7.61
N ALA A 55 7.44 9.45 -7.36
CA ALA A 55 8.64 8.79 -6.82
C ALA A 55 9.18 7.67 -7.70
N ASN A 56 8.69 7.53 -8.94
CA ASN A 56 9.09 6.43 -9.82
C ASN A 56 10.61 6.39 -10.05
N GLU A 57 11.21 7.53 -10.35
CA GLU A 57 12.66 7.63 -10.62
C GLU A 57 13.49 7.29 -9.38
N ILE A 58 13.09 7.79 -8.20
CA ILE A 58 13.76 7.49 -6.92
C ILE A 58 13.68 6.00 -6.60
N ILE A 59 12.51 5.38 -6.85
CA ILE A 59 12.31 3.94 -6.63
C ILE A 59 13.17 3.12 -7.62
N ASP A 60 13.23 3.52 -8.88
CA ASP A 60 14.03 2.84 -9.90
C ASP A 60 15.52 2.97 -9.60
N GLU A 61 16.01 4.13 -9.18
CA GLU A 61 17.38 4.35 -8.72
C GLU A 61 17.71 3.46 -7.51
N TYR A 62 16.83 3.46 -6.50
CA TYR A 62 16.99 2.60 -5.33
C TYR A 62 17.08 1.12 -5.71
N LEU A 63 16.19 0.64 -6.56
CA LEU A 63 16.19 -0.75 -7.02
C LEU A 63 17.41 -1.09 -7.86
N SER A 64 18.00 -0.13 -8.57
CA SER A 64 19.21 -0.35 -9.37
C SER A 64 20.45 -0.65 -8.52
N SER A 65 20.43 -0.28 -7.23
CA SER A 65 21.51 -0.58 -6.28
C SER A 65 21.53 -2.04 -5.80
N PHE A 66 20.50 -2.83 -6.14
CA PHE A 66 20.40 -4.24 -5.76
C PHE A 66 20.53 -5.17 -6.96
N SER A 67 21.08 -6.36 -6.72
CA SER A 67 21.10 -7.44 -7.70
C SER A 67 19.85 -8.30 -7.53
N PHE A 68 19.08 -8.48 -8.60
CA PHE A 68 17.87 -9.31 -8.61
C PHE A 68 18.12 -10.58 -9.40
N PRO A 69 17.62 -11.76 -8.95
CA PRO A 69 17.78 -13.02 -9.68
C PRO A 69 17.08 -13.00 -11.05
N THR A 70 15.96 -12.30 -11.16
CA THR A 70 15.16 -12.20 -12.40
C THR A 70 14.54 -10.80 -12.54
N GLU A 71 14.14 -10.44 -13.76
CA GLU A 71 13.39 -9.20 -14.02
C GLU A 71 12.01 -9.21 -13.34
N GLU A 72 11.40 -10.39 -13.18
CA GLU A 72 10.15 -10.54 -12.45
C GLU A 72 10.30 -10.18 -10.99
N SER A 73 11.40 -10.62 -10.34
CA SER A 73 11.65 -10.29 -8.94
C SER A 73 11.89 -8.79 -8.74
N LYS A 74 12.55 -8.12 -9.70
CA LYS A 74 12.70 -6.66 -9.71
C LYS A 74 11.36 -5.94 -9.84
N LYS A 75 10.50 -6.38 -10.78
CA LYS A 75 9.15 -5.83 -10.96
C LYS A 75 8.28 -6.00 -9.71
N LEU A 76 8.30 -7.17 -9.09
CA LEU A 76 7.58 -7.42 -7.82
C LEU A 76 8.08 -6.52 -6.69
N SER A 77 9.39 -6.32 -6.58
CA SER A 77 10.00 -5.42 -5.60
C SER A 77 9.55 -3.96 -5.84
N LYS A 78 9.47 -3.52 -7.09
CA LYS A 78 8.94 -2.20 -7.44
C LYS A 78 7.49 -2.03 -6.99
N VAL A 79 6.65 -3.02 -7.29
CA VAL A 79 5.23 -3.01 -6.84
C VAL A 79 5.14 -2.97 -5.31
N ALA A 80 5.98 -3.73 -4.61
CA ALA A 80 6.02 -3.72 -3.15
C ALA A 80 6.40 -2.35 -2.58
N LEU A 81 7.43 -1.68 -3.16
CA LEU A 81 7.84 -0.34 -2.75
C LEU A 81 6.77 0.72 -3.05
N LEU A 82 6.10 0.63 -4.19
CA LEU A 82 4.98 1.53 -4.52
C LEU A 82 3.83 1.38 -3.55
N ASN A 83 3.46 0.15 -3.19
CA ASN A 83 2.43 -0.11 -2.19
C ASN A 83 2.86 0.36 -0.79
N TYR A 84 4.12 0.16 -0.41
CA TYR A 84 4.68 0.67 0.84
C TYR A 84 4.61 2.20 0.89
N THR A 85 5.02 2.88 -0.18
CA THR A 85 4.97 4.34 -0.29
C THR A 85 3.52 4.83 -0.27
N GLY A 86 2.60 4.15 -0.96
CA GLY A 86 1.16 4.44 -0.89
C GLY A 86 0.62 4.32 0.54
N ALA A 87 1.00 3.25 1.26
CA ALA A 87 0.64 3.12 2.67
C ALA A 87 1.24 4.22 3.55
N ALA A 88 2.47 4.68 3.24
CA ALA A 88 3.11 5.79 3.94
C ALA A 88 2.42 7.15 3.67
N ILE A 89 1.81 7.32 2.50
CA ILE A 89 1.00 8.50 2.17
C ILE A 89 -0.28 8.55 3.00
N ILE A 90 -1.01 7.43 3.12
CA ILE A 90 -2.27 7.38 3.88
C ILE A 90 -2.08 7.25 5.39
N MET A 91 -0.96 6.67 5.83
CA MET A 91 -0.56 6.54 7.24
C MET A 91 0.86 7.10 7.43
N PRO A 92 1.05 8.45 7.41
CA PRO A 92 2.37 9.06 7.53
C PRO A 92 3.06 8.64 8.83
N TYR A 93 4.39 8.47 8.79
CA TYR A 93 5.14 7.80 9.87
C TYR A 93 4.88 8.41 11.25
N LYS A 94 5.13 9.71 11.40
CA LYS A 94 5.02 10.38 12.70
C LYS A 94 3.58 10.41 13.23
N PRO A 95 2.56 10.88 12.49
CA PRO A 95 1.17 10.83 12.95
C PRO A 95 0.70 9.42 13.28
N PHE A 96 1.07 8.42 12.47
CA PHE A 96 0.68 7.04 12.71
C PHE A 96 1.35 6.48 13.98
N TYR A 97 2.64 6.74 14.19
CA TYR A 97 3.35 6.35 15.40
C TYR A 97 2.73 6.98 16.66
N GLU A 98 2.45 8.29 16.63
CA GLU A 98 1.84 9.00 17.75
C GLU A 98 0.46 8.44 18.12
N GLU A 99 -0.38 8.15 17.12
CA GLU A 99 -1.67 7.50 17.35
C GLU A 99 -1.53 6.05 17.82
N CYS A 100 -0.54 5.29 17.34
CA CYS A 100 -0.25 3.95 17.89
C CYS A 100 0.04 4.00 19.39
N ILE A 101 0.86 4.92 19.84
CA ILE A 101 1.16 5.08 21.28
C ILE A 101 -0.09 5.50 22.06
N LYS A 102 -0.78 6.53 21.59
CA LYS A 102 -1.99 7.08 22.23
C LYS A 102 -3.10 6.04 22.35
N GLN A 103 -3.33 5.24 21.34
CA GLN A 103 -4.36 4.20 21.28
C GLN A 103 -3.85 2.83 21.73
N ARG A 104 -2.63 2.74 22.31
CA ARG A 104 -2.02 1.50 22.81
C ARG A 104 -2.02 0.36 21.79
N TYR A 105 -1.80 0.69 20.51
CA TYR A 105 -1.80 -0.24 19.38
C TYR A 105 -3.14 -0.97 19.16
N ASP A 106 -4.25 -0.36 19.58
CA ASP A 106 -5.58 -0.86 19.23
C ASP A 106 -5.79 -0.71 17.71
N VAL A 107 -5.80 -1.84 17.00
CA VAL A 107 -5.84 -1.88 15.55
C VAL A 107 -7.19 -1.38 14.99
N GLU A 108 -8.30 -1.63 15.70
CA GLU A 108 -9.63 -1.19 15.27
C GLU A 108 -9.77 0.33 15.38
N LEU A 109 -9.27 0.93 16.46
CA LEU A 109 -9.25 2.38 16.62
C LEU A 109 -8.35 3.04 15.57
N LEU A 110 -7.17 2.48 15.32
CA LEU A 110 -6.25 2.96 14.28
C LEU A 110 -6.86 2.85 12.87
N GLN A 111 -7.53 1.73 12.58
CA GLN A 111 -8.27 1.52 11.34
C GLN A 111 -9.28 2.64 11.09
N ASN A 112 -10.08 2.97 12.11
CA ASN A 112 -11.08 4.04 12.02
C ASN A 112 -10.41 5.41 11.86
N THR A 113 -9.34 5.68 12.63
CA THR A 113 -8.62 6.96 12.59
C THR A 113 -8.06 7.26 11.20
N PHE A 114 -7.48 6.25 10.53
CA PHE A 114 -6.84 6.43 9.22
C PHE A 114 -7.74 6.03 8.05
N ALA A 115 -8.97 5.58 8.30
CA ALA A 115 -9.89 5.03 7.29
C ALA A 115 -9.18 4.01 6.37
N THR A 116 -8.64 2.96 6.99
CA THR A 116 -7.87 1.89 6.36
C THR A 116 -8.37 0.53 6.82
N SER A 117 -7.95 -0.57 6.18
CA SER A 117 -8.32 -1.90 6.63
C SER A 117 -7.47 -2.37 7.82
N PHE A 118 -7.99 -3.34 8.57
CA PHE A 118 -7.25 -4.01 9.65
C PHE A 118 -5.88 -4.52 9.17
N GLU A 119 -5.83 -5.16 8.02
CA GLU A 119 -4.59 -5.69 7.44
C GLU A 119 -3.59 -4.58 7.10
N GLN A 120 -4.07 -3.43 6.58
CA GLN A 120 -3.21 -2.29 6.25
C GLN A 120 -2.58 -1.69 7.51
N VAL A 121 -3.36 -1.54 8.59
CA VAL A 121 -2.85 -1.07 9.90
C VAL A 121 -1.86 -2.07 10.47
N ALA A 122 -2.22 -3.36 10.54
CA ALA A 122 -1.35 -4.40 11.08
C ALA A 122 0.00 -4.45 10.34
N HIS A 123 -0.03 -4.38 9.00
CA HIS A 123 1.20 -4.29 8.20
C HIS A 123 1.97 -3.00 8.50
N ARG A 124 1.29 -1.84 8.61
CA ARG A 124 1.96 -0.56 8.87
C ARG A 124 2.65 -0.53 10.23
N ILE A 125 2.08 -1.16 11.26
CA ILE A 125 2.69 -1.30 12.59
C ILE A 125 4.03 -2.03 12.49
N THR A 126 4.14 -3.09 11.69
CA THR A 126 5.41 -3.82 11.50
C THR A 126 6.50 -2.96 10.84
N CYS A 127 6.13 -1.86 10.18
CA CYS A 127 7.06 -0.94 9.52
C CYS A 127 7.59 0.19 10.42
N LEU A 128 7.21 0.25 11.70
CA LEU A 128 7.64 1.28 12.64
C LEU A 128 9.05 1.03 13.18
N GLN A 129 10.07 1.13 12.30
CA GLN A 129 11.45 0.76 12.59
C GLN A 129 12.43 1.95 12.69
N ASN A 130 11.94 3.19 12.59
CA ASN A 130 12.81 4.37 12.72
C ASN A 130 13.46 4.38 14.11
N PRO A 131 14.80 4.39 14.25
CA PRO A 131 15.48 4.34 15.56
C PRO A 131 15.06 5.43 16.53
N LYS A 132 14.66 6.61 16.03
CA LYS A 132 14.22 7.76 16.86
C LYS A 132 12.76 7.67 17.28
N MET A 133 11.94 6.87 16.60
CA MET A 133 10.51 6.70 16.85
C MET A 133 10.13 5.23 16.58
N LYS A 134 10.83 4.32 17.24
CA LYS A 134 10.63 2.88 17.05
C LYS A 134 9.37 2.42 17.76
N GLY A 135 8.52 1.72 17.02
CA GLY A 135 7.33 1.07 17.57
C GLY A 135 7.67 -0.23 18.32
N ILE A 136 6.66 -0.83 18.94
CA ILE A 136 6.77 -2.18 19.48
C ILE A 136 6.99 -3.14 18.31
N PRO A 137 7.91 -4.11 18.41
CA PRO A 137 8.15 -5.09 17.36
C PRO A 137 6.98 -6.06 17.26
N PHE A 138 6.16 -5.91 16.24
CA PHE A 138 5.07 -6.82 15.92
C PHE A 138 5.43 -7.71 14.74
N HIS A 139 4.89 -8.93 14.77
CA HIS A 139 4.90 -9.83 13.62
C HIS A 139 3.47 -9.97 13.11
N MET A 140 3.30 -9.94 11.80
CA MET A 140 2.01 -10.18 11.18
C MET A 140 2.06 -11.46 10.36
N LEU A 141 1.04 -12.31 10.56
CA LEU A 141 0.85 -13.53 9.79
C LEU A 141 -0.61 -13.60 9.36
N ARG A 142 -0.84 -13.85 8.08
CA ARG A 142 -2.17 -14.11 7.54
C ARG A 142 -2.26 -15.55 7.09
N ALA A 143 -3.12 -16.33 7.74
CA ALA A 143 -3.43 -17.68 7.34
C ALA A 143 -4.92 -17.79 6.93
N ASP A 144 -5.23 -18.72 6.03
CA ASP A 144 -6.60 -19.10 5.72
C ASP A 144 -7.11 -20.18 6.71
N VAL A 145 -8.37 -20.55 6.57
CA VAL A 145 -8.99 -21.57 7.43
C VAL A 145 -8.37 -22.98 7.25
N ALA A 146 -7.68 -23.22 6.16
CA ALA A 146 -6.95 -24.46 5.90
C ALA A 146 -5.51 -24.44 6.44
N GLY A 147 -5.08 -23.32 7.06
CA GLY A 147 -3.75 -23.15 7.62
C GLY A 147 -2.68 -22.68 6.61
N ASN A 148 -3.05 -22.35 5.37
CA ASN A 148 -2.08 -21.84 4.39
C ASN A 148 -1.70 -20.39 4.75
N ILE A 149 -0.39 -20.13 4.82
CA ILE A 149 0.12 -18.81 5.10
C ILE A 149 0.22 -18.01 3.79
N SER A 150 -0.60 -16.99 3.64
CA SER A 150 -0.64 -16.13 2.46
C SER A 150 0.23 -14.87 2.61
N LYS A 151 0.48 -14.41 3.84
CA LYS A 151 1.36 -13.28 4.14
C LYS A 151 2.09 -13.49 5.46
N ARG A 152 3.36 -13.11 5.48
CA ARG A 152 4.18 -13.09 6.69
C ARG A 152 5.06 -11.85 6.66
N PHE A 153 4.93 -11.02 7.67
CA PHE A 153 5.82 -9.87 7.91
C PHE A 153 6.45 -10.06 9.30
N SER A 154 7.75 -10.22 9.31
CA SER A 154 8.56 -10.28 10.53
C SER A 154 9.81 -9.46 10.30
N LEU A 155 10.28 -8.87 11.37
CA LEU A 155 11.59 -8.20 11.42
C LEU A 155 12.70 -9.24 11.49
#